data_db735dac85646d75acd98ec938be3c9e
#
_entry.id   db735dac85646d75acd98ec938be3c9e
#
_cell.length_a   1.000
_cell.length_b   1.000
_cell.length_c   1.000
_cell.angle_alpha   90.00
_cell.angle_beta   90.00
_cell.angle_gamma   90.00
#
_symmetry.space_group_name_H-M   'P 1'
#
loop_
_entity.id
_entity.type
_entity.pdbx_description
1 polymer ?
#
loop_
_entity_poly.entity_id
_entity_poly.type
_entity_poly.pdbx_seq_one_letter_code
_entity_poly.pdbx_strand_id
1 'polypeptide(L)'
;MTDFNKILEKAKEIELKVKESQEKIKNIKAEGSSGGGDVKIVLNGDGEIESLHISENIFRDEKSLLEDLIIAAHNNAKNNLKSKTSDELSKVTGGFG
;
A
#
# COMPACT_ATOMS: atom_id res chain seq x y z
N MET A 1 31.59 30.74 -2.51
CA MET A 1 31.90 29.62 -3.40
C MET A 1 31.04 28.42 -3.07
N THR A 2 30.37 27.87 -4.05
CA THR A 2 29.50 26.71 -3.84
C THR A 2 30.38 25.49 -3.52
N ASP A 3 30.12 24.87 -2.38
CA ASP A 3 30.85 23.66 -2.02
C ASP A 3 30.23 22.48 -2.79
N PHE A 4 30.90 22.11 -3.85
CA PHE A 4 30.46 21.03 -4.74
C PHE A 4 30.37 19.67 -4.03
N ASN A 5 31.26 19.43 -3.09
CA ASN A 5 31.26 18.17 -2.31
C ASN A 5 30.01 18.08 -1.43
N LYS A 6 29.54 19.17 -0.86
CA LYS A 6 28.31 19.21 -0.07
C LYS A 6 27.09 18.90 -0.94
N ILE A 7 27.08 19.40 -2.16
CA ILE A 7 25.99 19.12 -3.12
C ILE A 7 25.96 17.64 -3.46
N LEU A 8 27.11 17.03 -3.70
CA LEU A 8 27.24 15.60 -3.98
C LEU A 8 26.80 14.74 -2.79
N GLU A 9 27.19 15.13 -1.58
CA GLU A 9 26.78 14.44 -0.36
C GLU A 9 25.27 14.47 -0.17
N LYS A 10 24.67 15.64 -0.40
CA LYS A 10 23.20 15.78 -0.33
C LYS A 10 22.50 14.92 -1.37
N ALA A 11 23.02 14.89 -2.59
CA ALA A 11 22.47 14.06 -3.65
C ALA A 11 22.51 12.58 -3.28
N LYS A 12 23.61 12.12 -2.68
CA LYS A 12 23.75 10.74 -2.21
C LYS A 12 22.78 10.41 -1.07
N GLU A 13 22.58 11.34 -0.14
CA GLU A 13 21.61 11.17 0.94
C GLU A 13 20.19 11.01 0.40
N ILE A 14 19.83 11.84 -0.57
CA ILE A 14 18.52 11.79 -1.24
C ILE A 14 18.34 10.44 -1.92
N GLU A 15 19.34 9.99 -2.66
CA GLU A 15 19.33 8.72 -3.37
C GLU A 15 19.11 7.56 -2.39
N LEU A 16 19.81 7.56 -1.26
CA LEU A 16 19.64 6.55 -0.22
C LEU A 16 18.24 6.56 0.39
N LYS A 17 17.72 7.74 0.69
CA LYS A 17 16.37 7.88 1.23
C LYS A 17 15.31 7.37 0.26
N VAL A 18 15.46 7.67 -1.02
CA VAL A 18 14.56 7.18 -2.07
C VAL A 18 14.61 5.65 -2.13
N LYS A 19 15.81 5.07 -2.10
CA LYS A 19 15.99 3.62 -2.09
C LYS A 19 15.33 2.96 -0.90
N GLU A 20 15.57 3.51 0.29
CA GLU A 20 14.96 3.01 1.53
C GLU A 20 13.43 3.09 1.47
N SER A 21 12.91 4.19 0.96
CA SER A 21 11.47 4.39 0.81
C SER A 21 10.88 3.38 -0.17
N GLN A 22 11.55 3.14 -1.30
CA GLN A 22 11.11 2.16 -2.30
C GLN A 22 11.07 0.74 -1.71
N GLU A 23 12.06 0.36 -0.90
CA GLU A 23 12.08 -0.92 -0.22
C GLU A 23 10.95 -1.05 0.80
N LYS A 24 10.69 -0.01 1.56
CA LYS A 24 9.58 0.01 2.51
C LYS A 24 8.24 -0.10 1.79
N ILE A 25 8.09 0.57 0.65
CA ILE A 25 6.87 0.49 -0.17
C ILE A 25 6.64 -0.94 -0.66
N LYS A 26 7.69 -1.62 -1.11
CA LYS A 26 7.59 -3.03 -1.54
C LYS A 26 7.08 -3.94 -0.44
N ASN A 27 7.43 -3.63 0.80
CA ASN A 27 7.06 -4.44 1.96
C ASN A 27 5.75 -4.00 2.62
N ILE A 28 5.11 -2.96 2.08
CA ILE A 28 3.79 -2.52 2.57
C ILE A 28 2.77 -3.61 2.29
N LYS A 29 1.91 -3.84 3.29
CA LYS A 29 0.73 -4.68 3.14
C LYS A 29 -0.47 -3.85 3.53
N ALA A 30 -1.53 -3.95 2.75
CA ALA A 30 -2.76 -3.23 3.02
C ALA A 30 -3.93 -4.20 3.02
N GLU A 31 -4.70 -4.17 4.10
CA GLU A 31 -5.89 -4.98 4.25
C GLU A 31 -7.11 -4.16 3.86
N GLY A 32 -8.06 -4.81 3.21
CA GLY A 32 -9.38 -4.28 2.95
C GLY A 32 -10.43 -5.32 3.28
N SER A 33 -11.61 -4.88 3.62
CA SER A 33 -12.71 -5.76 3.97
C SER A 33 -14.05 -5.21 3.51
N SER A 34 -15.03 -6.10 3.46
CA SER A 34 -16.42 -5.75 3.16
C SER A 34 -17.36 -6.73 3.87
N GLY A 35 -18.66 -6.38 3.91
CA GLY A 35 -19.66 -7.25 4.53
C GLY A 35 -19.42 -7.50 6.02
N GLY A 36 -18.93 -6.50 6.76
CA GLY A 36 -18.65 -6.67 8.18
C GLY A 36 -17.48 -7.61 8.48
N GLY A 37 -16.56 -7.77 7.52
CA GLY A 37 -15.42 -8.66 7.67
C GLY A 37 -15.61 -10.03 7.01
N ASP A 38 -16.75 -10.26 6.35
CA ASP A 38 -17.01 -11.52 5.66
C ASP A 38 -16.09 -11.77 4.48
N VAL A 39 -15.61 -10.69 3.84
CA VAL A 39 -14.59 -10.77 2.79
C VAL A 39 -13.43 -9.88 3.20
N LYS A 40 -12.23 -10.45 3.21
CA LYS A 40 -10.98 -9.74 3.53
C LYS A 40 -9.96 -10.01 2.45
N ILE A 41 -9.28 -8.94 2.03
CA ILE A 41 -8.22 -9.00 1.03
C ILE A 41 -6.98 -8.34 1.61
N VAL A 42 -5.81 -8.95 1.37
CA VAL A 42 -4.52 -8.32 1.67
C VAL A 42 -3.78 -8.12 0.36
N LEU A 43 -3.37 -6.88 0.11
CA LEU A 43 -2.55 -6.51 -1.03
C LEU A 43 -1.11 -6.27 -0.59
N ASN A 44 -0.16 -6.60 -1.45
CA ASN A 44 1.24 -6.21 -1.26
C ASN A 44 1.48 -4.80 -1.82
N GLY A 45 2.72 -4.33 -1.71
CA GLY A 45 3.09 -2.98 -2.17
C GLY A 45 2.92 -2.76 -3.67
N ASP A 46 2.92 -3.82 -4.45
CA ASP A 46 2.70 -3.77 -5.90
C ASP A 46 1.21 -3.82 -6.27
N GLY A 47 0.34 -3.94 -5.29
CA GLY A 47 -1.11 -4.02 -5.51
C GLY A 47 -1.61 -5.41 -5.86
N GLU A 48 -0.77 -6.42 -5.73
CA GLU A 48 -1.17 -7.81 -5.97
C GLU A 48 -1.89 -8.37 -4.75
N ILE A 49 -2.84 -9.26 -4.99
CA ILE A 49 -3.55 -9.94 -3.91
C ILE A 49 -2.67 -11.04 -3.33
N GLU A 50 -2.28 -10.89 -2.06
CA GLU A 50 -1.55 -11.92 -1.33
C GLU A 50 -2.47 -12.94 -0.72
N SER A 51 -3.61 -12.49 -0.22
CA SER A 51 -4.59 -13.39 0.40
C SER A 51 -6.01 -12.89 0.19
N LEU A 52 -6.92 -13.82 0.13
CA LEU A 52 -8.36 -13.58 0.02
C LEU A 52 -9.04 -14.54 1.01
N HIS A 53 -9.80 -13.97 1.92
CA HIS A 53 -10.58 -14.75 2.88
C HIS A 53 -12.07 -14.45 2.68
N ILE A 54 -12.85 -15.50 2.58
CA ILE A 54 -14.31 -15.45 2.44
C ILE A 54 -14.91 -16.28 3.56
N SER A 55 -15.81 -15.68 4.35
CA SER A 55 -16.49 -16.42 5.40
C SER A 55 -17.44 -17.45 4.79
N GLU A 56 -17.69 -18.54 5.52
CA GLU A 56 -18.61 -19.58 5.07
C GLU A 56 -20.03 -19.07 4.87
N ASN A 57 -20.45 -18.13 5.70
CA ASN A 57 -21.80 -17.57 5.62
C ASN A 57 -22.04 -16.89 4.27
N ILE A 58 -21.08 -16.07 3.84
CA ILE A 58 -21.18 -15.35 2.56
C ILE A 58 -20.99 -16.29 1.38
N PHE A 59 -20.14 -17.30 1.52
CA PHE A 59 -19.89 -18.27 0.47
C PHE A 59 -21.17 -19.04 0.09
N ARG A 60 -22.09 -19.22 1.04
CA ARG A 60 -23.37 -19.91 0.83
C ARG A 60 -24.46 -18.99 0.31
N ASP A 61 -24.21 -17.70 0.25
CA ASP A 61 -25.17 -16.70 -0.21
C ASP A 61 -25.16 -16.58 -1.74
N GLU A 62 -25.91 -15.63 -2.27
CA GLU A 62 -25.97 -15.42 -3.72
C GLU A 62 -24.60 -15.08 -4.30
N LYS A 63 -24.30 -15.68 -5.44
CA LYS A 63 -23.05 -15.46 -6.16
C LYS A 63 -22.82 -13.98 -6.44
N SER A 64 -23.86 -13.24 -6.87
CA SER A 64 -23.74 -11.82 -7.20
C SER A 64 -23.36 -10.99 -5.97
N LEU A 65 -23.88 -11.34 -4.79
CA LEU A 65 -23.52 -10.67 -3.56
C LEU A 65 -22.06 -10.90 -3.22
N LEU A 66 -21.58 -12.13 -3.37
CA LEU A 66 -20.17 -12.46 -3.13
C LEU A 66 -19.26 -11.70 -4.07
N GLU A 67 -19.60 -11.64 -5.35
CA GLU A 67 -18.83 -10.90 -6.34
C GLU A 67 -18.72 -9.41 -5.97
N ASP A 68 -19.83 -8.80 -5.59
CA ASP A 68 -19.88 -7.39 -5.19
C ASP A 68 -19.04 -7.14 -3.92
N LEU A 69 -19.08 -8.05 -2.97
CA LEU A 69 -18.31 -7.94 -1.73
C LEU A 69 -16.80 -8.08 -1.99
N ILE A 70 -16.41 -8.93 -2.92
CA ILE A 70 -15.00 -9.08 -3.31
C ILE A 70 -14.50 -7.78 -3.93
N ILE A 71 -15.27 -7.20 -4.83
CA ILE A 71 -14.94 -5.92 -5.47
C ILE A 71 -14.80 -4.82 -4.41
N ALA A 72 -15.74 -4.74 -3.49
CA ALA A 72 -15.72 -3.74 -2.42
C ALA A 72 -14.50 -3.90 -1.51
N ALA A 73 -14.17 -5.15 -1.13
CA ALA A 73 -13.00 -5.43 -0.30
C ALA A 73 -11.70 -5.06 -1.01
N HIS A 74 -11.60 -5.37 -2.29
CA HIS A 74 -10.44 -5.02 -3.10
C HIS A 74 -10.27 -3.50 -3.20
N ASN A 75 -11.35 -2.78 -3.48
CA ASN A 75 -11.30 -1.32 -3.57
C ASN A 75 -10.91 -0.69 -2.23
N ASN A 76 -11.42 -1.23 -1.13
CA ASN A 76 -11.05 -0.79 0.21
C ASN A 76 -9.55 -1.03 0.49
N ALA A 77 -9.04 -2.21 0.16
CA ALA A 77 -7.62 -2.55 0.32
C ALA A 77 -6.74 -1.63 -0.54
N LYS A 78 -7.16 -1.35 -1.77
CA LYS A 78 -6.43 -0.48 -2.68
C LYS A 78 -6.35 0.95 -2.17
N ASN A 79 -7.43 1.47 -1.60
CA ASN A 79 -7.45 2.80 -1.00
C ASN A 79 -6.51 2.85 0.22
N ASN A 80 -6.51 1.81 1.03
CA ASN A 80 -5.61 1.71 2.19
C ASN A 80 -4.15 1.62 1.73
N LEU A 81 -3.88 0.90 0.65
CA LEU A 81 -2.54 0.81 0.07
C LEU A 81 -2.07 2.19 -0.41
N LYS A 82 -2.93 2.93 -1.10
CA LYS A 82 -2.59 4.29 -1.57
C LYS A 82 -2.24 5.20 -0.41
N SER A 83 -3.00 5.16 0.68
CA SER A 83 -2.73 5.95 1.89
C SER A 83 -1.37 5.61 2.49
N LYS A 84 -1.08 4.32 2.64
CA LYS A 84 0.20 3.87 3.19
C LYS A 84 1.38 4.25 2.30
N THR A 85 1.23 4.11 1.00
CA THR A 85 2.27 4.49 0.03
C THR A 85 2.50 6.00 0.06
N SER A 86 1.44 6.77 0.09
CA SER A 86 1.50 8.23 0.17
C SER A 86 2.19 8.69 1.45
N ASP A 87 1.87 8.06 2.59
CA ASP A 87 2.52 8.37 3.87
C ASP A 87 4.02 8.08 3.82
N GLU A 88 4.41 6.98 3.21
CA GLU A 88 5.82 6.63 3.08
C GLU A 88 6.56 7.61 2.15
N LEU A 89 5.94 7.99 1.04
CA LEU A 89 6.53 8.98 0.12
C LEU A 89 6.66 10.36 0.75
N SER A 90 5.69 10.75 1.58
CA SER A 90 5.74 12.05 2.25
C SER A 90 6.89 12.16 3.24
N LYS A 91 7.38 11.05 3.78
CA LYS A 91 8.57 11.03 4.64
C LYS A 91 9.82 11.44 3.87
N VAL A 92 9.91 11.08 2.59
CA VAL A 92 11.02 11.48 1.72
C VAL A 92 10.92 12.96 1.40
N THR A 93 9.77 13.43 0.94
CA THR A 93 9.54 14.83 0.59
C THR A 93 9.60 15.75 1.80
N GLY A 94 9.13 15.31 2.94
CA GLY A 94 9.19 16.06 4.19
C GLY A 94 10.61 16.35 4.67
N GLY A 95 11.58 15.54 4.24
CA GLY A 95 13.00 15.77 4.55
C GLY A 95 13.65 16.89 3.75
N PHE A 96 12.96 17.47 2.78
CA PHE A 96 13.48 18.53 1.90
C PHE A 96 12.83 19.89 2.15
N GLY A 97 11.80 19.91 2.97
CA GLY A 97 11.03 21.12 3.25
C GLY A 97 11.66 22.06 4.23
#